data_7f64a53a445cc00e92937a9ef670989a
#
_entry.id   7f64a53a445cc00e92937a9ef670989a
#
_cell.length_a   1.000
_cell.length_b   1.000
_cell.length_c   1.000
_cell.angle_alpha   90.00
_cell.angle_beta   90.00
_cell.angle_gamma   90.00
#
_symmetry.space_group_name_H-M   'P 1'
#
loop_
_entity.id
_entity.type
_entity.pdbx_description
1 polymer ?
#
loop_
_entity_poly.entity_id
_entity_poly.type
_entity_poly.pdbx_seq_one_letter_code
_entity_poly.pdbx_strand_id
1 'polypeptide(L)'
;MTKSRPEQEPDSEYRTIDTFTTGELEAIRLLLRGGSVIDWHRLNFEHEREAHELIAAHELYMSDPQDAERILAVRDEAIAFLRRHFDFPVPKPVAALDLPSLIMLAAGSGHRQMCACAILKVMHIIHHLEGRELLFMLPFSDQELFYLVEEKVYRVIGGMLAHGFPILEFIGGRKNKDSLYQKLLSKPETIAANIYDKLRFRIVTREPEDIFPTLNYMLRHIFPFNYVIPGQSTNTLFHFRSYCEQHPHLSQLFTKLQTKPDLEDELTRLENRFSASTYSVVHFVVDMPLRVPPDMLKRAPAQASNLGPVIFVLTEFQILDRHTEQRNELGDASHASYKERQKRAVALRLKVGTNTENAPVSAPPGGIAGKKPT
;
A
#
# COMPACT_ATOMS: atom_id res chain seq x y z
N MET A 1 5.24 -12.40 34.34
CA MET A 1 6.22 -11.34 34.03
C MET A 1 6.24 -11.22 32.53
N THR A 2 5.43 -10.34 31.99
CA THR A 2 5.39 -9.95 30.57
C THR A 2 6.70 -9.24 30.27
N LYS A 3 7.58 -9.87 29.50
CA LYS A 3 8.72 -9.16 28.91
C LYS A 3 8.16 -8.07 28.03
N SER A 4 8.28 -6.82 28.49
CA SER A 4 8.06 -5.65 27.68
C SER A 4 8.88 -5.78 26.40
N ARG A 5 8.23 -5.50 25.28
CA ARG A 5 8.80 -5.28 23.94
C ARG A 5 10.11 -4.50 24.11
N PRO A 6 11.22 -4.86 23.45
CA PRO A 6 12.33 -3.93 23.37
C PRO A 6 11.79 -2.70 22.64
N GLU A 7 11.60 -1.62 23.38
CA GLU A 7 11.38 -0.29 22.82
C GLU A 7 12.66 0.07 22.07
N GLN A 8 12.74 -0.30 20.80
CA GLN A 8 13.57 0.44 19.88
C GLN A 8 12.91 1.82 19.80
N GLU A 9 13.49 2.80 20.47
CA GLU A 9 13.19 4.19 20.18
C GLU A 9 13.35 4.34 18.67
N PRO A 10 12.29 4.71 17.95
CA PRO A 10 12.43 4.96 16.53
C PRO A 10 13.51 6.03 16.38
N ASP A 11 14.44 5.81 15.46
CA ASP A 11 15.44 6.82 15.07
C ASP A 11 14.63 8.02 14.53
N SER A 12 14.39 8.96 15.41
CA SER A 12 13.21 9.85 15.45
C SER A 12 13.47 11.15 14.72
N GLU A 13 14.52 11.19 13.91
CA GLU A 13 14.91 12.40 13.24
C GLU A 13 13.99 12.71 12.06
N TYR A 14 13.36 13.91 12.12
CA TYR A 14 12.74 14.51 10.94
C TYR A 14 13.81 14.69 9.86
N ARG A 15 13.72 13.87 8.82
CA ARG A 15 14.64 13.93 7.68
C ARG A 15 14.04 14.80 6.59
N THR A 16 14.74 15.85 6.26
CA THR A 16 14.40 16.64 5.09
C THR A 16 14.82 15.92 3.81
N ILE A 17 14.26 16.32 2.67
CA ILE A 17 14.58 15.76 1.35
C ILE A 17 16.09 15.81 1.03
N ASP A 18 16.83 16.73 1.63
CA ASP A 18 18.29 16.90 1.42
C ASP A 18 19.14 15.81 2.08
N THR A 19 18.53 14.97 2.92
CA THR A 19 19.20 13.88 3.64
C THR A 19 18.76 12.49 3.16
N PHE A 20 17.91 12.40 2.15
CA PHE A 20 17.42 11.13 1.64
C PHE A 20 18.53 10.29 1.03
N THR A 21 18.41 8.96 1.17
CA THR A 21 19.21 7.97 0.44
C THR A 21 18.54 7.62 -0.89
N THR A 22 19.29 6.94 -1.76
CA THR A 22 18.76 6.41 -3.02
C THR A 22 17.63 5.39 -2.76
N GLY A 23 17.78 4.56 -1.72
CA GLY A 23 16.77 3.57 -1.32
C GLY A 23 15.47 4.20 -0.84
N GLU A 24 15.56 5.26 -0.03
CA GLU A 24 14.39 6.01 0.45
C GLU A 24 13.60 6.68 -0.70
N LEU A 25 14.32 7.30 -1.63
CA LEU A 25 13.69 7.91 -2.81
C LEU A 25 13.02 6.86 -3.70
N GLU A 26 13.66 5.69 -3.89
CA GLU A 26 13.08 4.58 -4.65
C GLU A 26 11.83 4.01 -3.99
N ALA A 27 11.81 3.86 -2.68
CA ALA A 27 10.63 3.39 -1.95
C ALA A 27 9.43 4.34 -2.13
N ILE A 28 9.66 5.66 -2.07
CA ILE A 28 8.62 6.67 -2.36
C ILE A 28 8.14 6.55 -3.81
N ARG A 29 9.07 6.40 -4.78
CA ARG A 29 8.74 6.24 -6.19
C ARG A 29 7.83 5.03 -6.42
N LEU A 30 8.17 3.89 -5.83
CA LEU A 30 7.38 2.65 -5.94
C LEU A 30 5.98 2.81 -5.34
N LEU A 31 5.86 3.51 -4.21
CA LEU A 31 4.57 3.82 -3.59
C LEU A 31 3.71 4.70 -4.50
N LEU A 32 4.27 5.80 -5.01
CA LEU A 32 3.54 6.76 -5.85
C LEU A 32 3.09 6.13 -7.18
N ARG A 33 3.90 5.24 -7.74
CA ARG A 33 3.60 4.51 -8.97
C ARG A 33 2.47 3.50 -8.79
N GLY A 34 2.36 2.87 -7.62
CA GLY A 34 1.34 1.83 -7.35
C GLY A 34 1.46 0.60 -8.25
N GLY A 35 2.66 0.29 -8.70
CA GLY A 35 2.94 -0.88 -9.54
C GLY A 35 3.00 -2.19 -8.76
N SER A 36 3.44 -3.25 -9.42
CA SER A 36 3.62 -4.55 -8.77
C SER A 36 4.66 -4.48 -7.65
N VAL A 37 4.32 -5.06 -6.50
CA VAL A 37 5.17 -5.11 -5.31
C VAL A 37 6.41 -6.02 -5.48
N ILE A 38 6.47 -6.82 -6.54
CA ILE A 38 7.58 -7.73 -6.83
C ILE A 38 8.37 -7.37 -8.09
N ASP A 39 7.97 -6.34 -8.84
CA ASP A 39 8.62 -5.97 -10.12
C ASP A 39 9.84 -5.05 -9.96
N TRP A 40 10.31 -4.82 -8.74
CA TRP A 40 11.56 -4.13 -8.52
C TRP A 40 12.77 -4.99 -8.94
N HIS A 41 13.79 -4.35 -9.51
CA HIS A 41 14.98 -5.03 -10.02
C HIS A 41 16.15 -5.02 -9.02
N ARG A 42 16.17 -4.04 -8.14
CA ARG A 42 17.23 -3.80 -7.19
C ARG A 42 16.69 -2.94 -6.04
N LEU A 43 17.15 -3.17 -4.81
CA LEU A 43 16.70 -2.39 -3.63
C LEU A 43 17.46 -1.08 -3.51
N ASN A 44 18.43 -0.67 -4.10
CA ASN A 44 19.13 0.63 -4.01
C ASN A 44 19.52 1.08 -2.57
N PHE A 45 19.60 0.16 -1.60
CA PHE A 45 20.03 0.48 -0.24
C PHE A 45 21.55 0.74 -0.20
N GLU A 46 21.96 1.73 0.58
CA GLU A 46 23.36 2.13 0.73
C GLU A 46 23.93 1.67 2.09
N HIS A 47 23.06 1.47 3.10
CA HIS A 47 23.45 1.15 4.47
C HIS A 47 22.67 -0.03 5.04
N GLU A 48 23.32 -0.84 5.87
CA GLU A 48 22.70 -1.99 6.55
C GLU A 48 21.51 -1.56 7.45
N ARG A 49 21.54 -0.35 7.96
CA ARG A 49 20.42 0.23 8.69
C ARG A 49 19.12 0.21 7.89
N GLU A 50 19.15 0.51 6.59
CA GLU A 50 17.96 0.48 5.72
C GLU A 50 17.37 -0.93 5.62
N ALA A 51 18.23 -1.97 5.64
CA ALA A 51 17.79 -3.36 5.69
C ALA A 51 17.08 -3.68 7.01
N HIS A 52 17.62 -3.23 8.14
CA HIS A 52 16.99 -3.42 9.45
C HIS A 52 15.67 -2.65 9.57
N GLU A 53 15.60 -1.43 9.06
CA GLU A 53 14.38 -0.62 9.01
C GLU A 53 13.29 -1.31 8.17
N LEU A 54 13.67 -1.86 7.01
CA LEU A 54 12.74 -2.63 6.17
C LEU A 54 12.20 -3.86 6.92
N ILE A 55 13.05 -4.62 7.61
CA ILE A 55 12.64 -5.79 8.38
C ILE A 55 11.70 -5.38 9.52
N ALA A 56 12.02 -4.31 10.24
CA ALA A 56 11.18 -3.79 11.31
C ALA A 56 9.81 -3.29 10.80
N ALA A 57 9.77 -2.66 9.61
CA ALA A 57 8.52 -2.25 8.98
C ALA A 57 7.60 -3.44 8.63
N HIS A 58 8.16 -4.65 8.46
CA HIS A 58 7.41 -5.90 8.32
C HIS A 58 6.91 -6.47 9.67
N GLU A 59 7.11 -5.77 10.79
CA GLU A 59 6.83 -6.25 12.14
C GLU A 59 7.63 -7.52 12.52
N LEU A 60 8.81 -7.68 11.94
CA LEU A 60 9.75 -8.77 12.21
C LEU A 60 10.97 -8.24 12.97
N TYR A 61 11.46 -9.00 13.92
CA TYR A 61 12.57 -8.57 14.79
C TYR A 61 13.64 -9.67 14.85
N MET A 62 14.81 -9.39 14.28
CA MET A 62 15.95 -10.33 14.28
C MET A 62 16.45 -10.67 15.69
N SER A 63 16.18 -9.82 16.67
CA SER A 63 16.49 -10.07 18.08
C SER A 63 15.53 -11.04 18.80
N ASP A 64 14.36 -11.32 18.18
CA ASP A 64 13.42 -12.32 18.65
C ASP A 64 13.80 -13.69 18.05
N PRO A 65 14.14 -14.70 18.87
CA PRO A 65 14.54 -16.02 18.37
C PRO A 65 13.46 -16.70 17.52
N GLN A 66 12.17 -16.48 17.82
CA GLN A 66 11.07 -17.06 17.07
C GLN A 66 10.96 -16.42 15.66
N ASP A 67 11.09 -15.10 15.58
CA ASP A 67 11.12 -14.40 14.29
C ASP A 67 12.34 -14.81 13.47
N ALA A 68 13.52 -14.90 14.09
CA ALA A 68 14.75 -15.31 13.42
C ALA A 68 14.62 -16.72 12.84
N GLU A 69 14.10 -17.68 13.62
CA GLU A 69 13.85 -19.06 13.15
C GLU A 69 12.83 -19.07 12.00
N ARG A 70 11.72 -18.30 12.13
CA ARG A 70 10.70 -18.23 11.08
C ARG A 70 11.24 -17.62 9.80
N ILE A 71 12.00 -16.55 9.87
CA ILE A 71 12.64 -15.91 8.72
C ILE A 71 13.54 -16.90 7.96
N LEU A 72 14.33 -17.69 8.68
CA LEU A 72 15.17 -18.73 8.07
C LEU A 72 14.34 -19.81 7.38
N ALA A 73 13.25 -20.26 8.01
CA ALA A 73 12.34 -21.23 7.41
C ALA A 73 11.70 -20.70 6.11
N VAL A 74 11.21 -19.46 6.11
CA VAL A 74 10.62 -18.80 4.91
C VAL A 74 11.69 -18.64 3.81
N ARG A 75 12.95 -18.30 4.15
CA ARG A 75 14.04 -18.24 3.19
C ARG A 75 14.31 -19.60 2.56
N ASP A 76 14.40 -20.65 3.36
CA ASP A 76 14.71 -22.00 2.89
C ASP A 76 13.58 -22.54 2.01
N GLU A 77 12.32 -22.25 2.36
CA GLU A 77 11.17 -22.57 1.53
C GLU A 77 11.19 -21.81 0.20
N ALA A 78 11.51 -20.53 0.21
CA ALA A 78 11.65 -19.72 -1.01
C ALA A 78 12.74 -20.29 -1.94
N ILE A 79 13.89 -20.67 -1.39
CA ILE A 79 14.96 -21.30 -2.14
C ILE A 79 14.54 -22.66 -2.71
N ALA A 80 13.87 -23.48 -1.91
CA ALA A 80 13.35 -24.78 -2.34
C ALA A 80 12.33 -24.64 -3.46
N PHE A 81 11.43 -23.65 -3.36
CA PHE A 81 10.45 -23.32 -4.40
C PHE A 81 11.13 -22.93 -5.72
N LEU A 82 12.08 -22.00 -5.68
CA LEU A 82 12.83 -21.55 -6.86
C LEU A 82 13.57 -22.70 -7.56
N ARG A 83 14.21 -23.57 -6.79
CA ARG A 83 14.92 -24.74 -7.34
C ARG A 83 13.96 -25.76 -7.96
N ARG A 84 12.85 -26.05 -7.29
CA ARG A 84 11.91 -27.12 -7.70
C ARG A 84 11.10 -26.74 -8.94
N HIS A 85 10.68 -25.47 -9.06
CA HIS A 85 9.76 -25.05 -10.11
C HIS A 85 10.42 -24.32 -11.29
N PHE A 86 11.60 -23.77 -11.09
CA PHE A 86 12.29 -22.94 -12.09
C PHE A 86 13.72 -23.37 -12.36
N ASP A 87 14.21 -24.46 -11.77
CA ASP A 87 15.61 -24.88 -11.83
C ASP A 87 16.58 -23.72 -11.54
N PHE A 88 16.16 -22.78 -10.68
CA PHE A 88 16.86 -21.53 -10.43
C PHE A 88 18.14 -21.79 -9.63
N PRO A 89 19.33 -21.44 -10.17
CA PRO A 89 20.59 -21.74 -9.53
C PRO A 89 20.88 -20.77 -8.38
N VAL A 90 20.60 -21.19 -7.14
CA VAL A 90 20.98 -20.43 -5.95
C VAL A 90 22.34 -20.92 -5.45
N PRO A 91 23.41 -20.10 -5.53
CA PRO A 91 24.74 -20.45 -5.01
C PRO A 91 24.73 -20.70 -3.51
N LYS A 92 25.50 -21.69 -3.03
CA LYS A 92 25.60 -22.00 -1.59
C LYS A 92 25.89 -20.78 -0.70
N PRO A 93 26.83 -19.86 -1.07
CA PRO A 93 27.08 -18.66 -0.26
C PRO A 93 25.86 -17.74 -0.14
N VAL A 94 25.02 -17.65 -1.18
CA VAL A 94 23.79 -16.82 -1.14
C VAL A 94 22.71 -17.50 -0.29
N ALA A 95 22.56 -18.82 -0.42
CA ALA A 95 21.62 -19.60 0.37
C ALA A 95 21.90 -19.58 1.88
N ALA A 96 23.15 -19.34 2.27
CA ALA A 96 23.57 -19.31 3.69
C ALA A 96 23.45 -17.92 4.35
N LEU A 97 23.07 -16.87 3.61
CA LEU A 97 22.96 -15.51 4.16
C LEU A 97 21.75 -15.38 5.10
N ASP A 98 21.91 -14.59 6.14
CA ASP A 98 20.78 -14.08 6.92
C ASP A 98 19.98 -13.03 6.15
N LEU A 99 18.84 -12.61 6.67
CA LEU A 99 17.96 -11.69 5.96
C LEU A 99 18.60 -10.31 5.75
N PRO A 100 19.22 -9.64 6.73
CA PRO A 100 19.90 -8.36 6.49
C PRO A 100 20.97 -8.46 5.38
N SER A 101 21.84 -9.46 5.43
CA SER A 101 22.87 -9.68 4.41
C SER A 101 22.27 -9.97 3.03
N LEU A 102 21.16 -10.71 2.97
CA LEU A 102 20.45 -11.00 1.71
C LEU A 102 19.86 -9.72 1.10
N ILE A 103 19.28 -8.85 1.95
CA ILE A 103 18.75 -7.54 1.54
C ILE A 103 19.89 -6.65 1.01
N MET A 104 21.02 -6.57 1.71
CA MET A 104 22.17 -5.79 1.26
C MET A 104 22.77 -6.36 -0.04
N LEU A 105 22.79 -7.68 -0.20
CA LEU A 105 23.20 -8.30 -1.46
C LEU A 105 22.26 -7.93 -2.61
N ALA A 106 20.96 -7.85 -2.37
CA ALA A 106 19.94 -7.42 -3.35
C ALA A 106 20.10 -5.94 -3.75
N ALA A 107 20.72 -5.12 -2.92
CA ALA A 107 21.10 -3.74 -3.24
C ALA A 107 22.35 -3.61 -4.09
N GLY A 108 23.15 -4.68 -4.21
CA GLY A 108 24.37 -4.75 -4.98
C GLY A 108 24.18 -4.83 -6.50
N SER A 109 25.05 -5.56 -7.17
CA SER A 109 24.98 -5.78 -8.63
C SER A 109 25.46 -7.19 -9.02
N GLY A 110 25.12 -7.63 -10.25
CA GLY A 110 25.55 -8.88 -10.82
C GLY A 110 24.68 -10.09 -10.47
N HIS A 111 25.14 -11.29 -10.82
CA HIS A 111 24.36 -12.53 -10.71
C HIS A 111 23.88 -12.85 -9.28
N ARG A 112 24.74 -12.64 -8.28
CA ARG A 112 24.37 -12.90 -6.88
C ARG A 112 23.27 -11.96 -6.39
N GLN A 113 23.32 -10.71 -6.83
CA GLN A 113 22.27 -9.71 -6.56
C GLN A 113 20.93 -10.18 -7.13
N MET A 114 20.89 -10.65 -8.39
CA MET A 114 19.66 -11.19 -8.99
C MET A 114 19.11 -12.38 -8.21
N CYS A 115 20.00 -13.28 -7.73
CA CYS A 115 19.59 -14.40 -6.88
C CYS A 115 18.96 -13.92 -5.58
N ALA A 116 19.56 -12.93 -4.91
CA ALA A 116 19.02 -12.34 -3.69
C ALA A 116 17.65 -11.69 -3.93
N CYS A 117 17.51 -10.93 -5.01
CA CYS A 117 16.22 -10.34 -5.39
C CYS A 117 15.15 -11.41 -5.63
N ALA A 118 15.46 -12.49 -6.32
CA ALA A 118 14.51 -13.58 -6.57
C ALA A 118 14.06 -14.25 -5.27
N ILE A 119 15.01 -14.53 -4.36
CA ILE A 119 14.69 -15.12 -3.05
C ILE A 119 13.78 -14.18 -2.24
N LEU A 120 14.14 -12.90 -2.12
CA LEU A 120 13.36 -11.91 -1.36
C LEU A 120 11.94 -11.75 -1.90
N LYS A 121 11.74 -11.78 -3.22
CA LYS A 121 10.41 -11.73 -3.84
C LYS A 121 9.55 -12.93 -3.44
N VAL A 122 10.11 -14.13 -3.45
CA VAL A 122 9.39 -15.33 -3.04
C VAL A 122 9.14 -15.32 -1.53
N MET A 123 10.12 -14.92 -0.72
CA MET A 123 9.93 -14.75 0.73
C MET A 123 8.79 -13.78 1.04
N HIS A 124 8.71 -12.66 0.33
CA HIS A 124 7.60 -11.70 0.47
C HIS A 124 6.25 -12.36 0.20
N ILE A 125 6.13 -13.14 -0.88
CA ILE A 125 4.89 -13.84 -1.24
C ILE A 125 4.50 -14.86 -0.16
N ILE A 126 5.45 -15.68 0.30
CA ILE A 126 5.20 -16.68 1.35
C ILE A 126 4.72 -15.97 2.62
N HIS A 127 5.47 -14.99 3.11
CA HIS A 127 5.12 -14.24 4.32
C HIS A 127 3.74 -13.58 4.23
N HIS A 128 3.41 -13.00 3.09
CA HIS A 128 2.12 -12.35 2.87
C HIS A 128 0.97 -13.36 2.87
N LEU A 129 1.11 -14.50 2.17
CA LEU A 129 0.10 -15.56 2.15
C LEU A 129 -0.14 -16.14 3.53
N GLU A 130 0.92 -16.42 4.28
CA GLU A 130 0.81 -16.94 5.64
C GLU A 130 0.13 -15.97 6.60
N GLY A 131 0.47 -14.69 6.52
CA GLY A 131 -0.19 -13.68 7.35
C GLY A 131 -1.68 -13.51 7.00
N ARG A 132 -2.05 -13.68 5.73
CA ARG A 132 -3.46 -13.74 5.31
C ARG A 132 -4.15 -15.00 5.82
N GLU A 133 -3.48 -16.15 5.78
CA GLU A 133 -4.00 -17.40 6.32
C GLU A 133 -4.21 -17.30 7.83
N LEU A 134 -3.23 -16.79 8.58
CA LEU A 134 -3.34 -16.53 10.01
C LEU A 134 -4.54 -15.64 10.34
N LEU A 135 -4.76 -14.57 9.56
CA LEU A 135 -5.89 -13.66 9.75
C LEU A 135 -7.24 -14.41 9.65
N PHE A 136 -7.38 -15.36 8.72
CA PHE A 136 -8.59 -16.15 8.57
C PHE A 136 -8.78 -17.19 9.68
N MET A 137 -7.70 -17.63 10.32
CA MET A 137 -7.75 -18.58 11.43
C MET A 137 -8.06 -17.94 12.78
N LEU A 138 -7.77 -16.63 12.91
CA LEU A 138 -7.98 -15.90 14.16
C LEU A 138 -9.44 -15.46 14.30
N PRO A 139 -10.06 -15.63 15.49
CA PRO A 139 -11.42 -15.21 15.74
C PRO A 139 -11.51 -13.71 16.04
N PHE A 140 -11.05 -12.88 15.09
CA PHE A 140 -11.11 -11.42 15.20
C PHE A 140 -12.44 -10.87 14.68
N SER A 141 -12.98 -9.91 15.41
CA SER A 141 -13.99 -9.00 14.87
C SER A 141 -13.32 -7.88 14.05
N ASP A 142 -14.05 -7.30 13.09
CA ASP A 142 -13.59 -6.10 12.38
C ASP A 142 -13.19 -4.97 13.36
N GLN A 143 -13.85 -4.89 14.53
CA GLN A 143 -13.54 -3.87 15.53
C GLN A 143 -12.19 -4.09 16.20
N GLU A 144 -11.85 -5.34 16.57
CA GLU A 144 -10.55 -5.67 17.16
C GLU A 144 -9.42 -5.41 16.16
N LEU A 145 -9.59 -5.80 14.89
CA LEU A 145 -8.62 -5.52 13.83
C LEU A 145 -8.42 -4.02 13.63
N PHE A 146 -9.48 -3.25 13.54
CA PHE A 146 -9.39 -1.81 13.35
C PHE A 146 -8.75 -1.11 14.54
N TYR A 147 -8.99 -1.58 15.76
CA TYR A 147 -8.34 -1.07 16.95
C TYR A 147 -6.82 -1.28 16.89
N LEU A 148 -6.35 -2.46 16.51
CA LEU A 148 -4.91 -2.74 16.36
C LEU A 148 -4.25 -1.84 15.29
N VAL A 149 -4.94 -1.63 14.17
CA VAL A 149 -4.47 -0.70 13.13
C VAL A 149 -4.39 0.73 13.65
N GLU A 150 -5.48 1.20 14.26
CA GLU A 150 -5.56 2.55 14.81
C GLU A 150 -4.46 2.77 15.87
N GLU A 151 -4.27 1.84 16.79
CA GLU A 151 -3.23 1.91 17.83
C GLU A 151 -1.84 2.06 17.19
N LYS A 152 -1.50 1.24 16.18
CA LYS A 152 -0.22 1.35 15.48
C LYS A 152 -0.07 2.71 14.81
N VAL A 153 -1.06 3.13 14.02
CA VAL A 153 -0.98 4.37 13.25
C VAL A 153 -0.94 5.59 14.18
N TYR A 154 -1.82 5.66 15.18
CA TYR A 154 -1.83 6.79 16.14
C TYR A 154 -0.51 6.90 16.92
N ARG A 155 0.08 5.77 17.32
CA ARG A 155 1.38 5.76 17.99
C ARG A 155 2.47 6.35 17.11
N VAL A 156 2.54 5.93 15.84
CA VAL A 156 3.57 6.42 14.89
C VAL A 156 3.35 7.90 14.56
N ILE A 157 2.11 8.32 14.29
CA ILE A 157 1.79 9.74 14.04
C ILE A 157 2.07 10.58 15.29
N GLY A 158 1.77 10.09 16.48
CA GLY A 158 2.13 10.75 17.74
C GLY A 158 3.65 10.96 17.88
N GLY A 159 4.45 9.95 17.50
CA GLY A 159 5.90 10.07 17.38
C GLY A 159 6.33 11.14 16.38
N MET A 160 5.75 11.16 15.18
CA MET A 160 6.04 12.20 14.17
C MET A 160 5.79 13.60 14.74
N LEU A 161 4.65 13.82 15.38
CA LEU A 161 4.32 15.12 15.99
C LEU A 161 5.30 15.51 17.09
N ALA A 162 5.70 14.56 17.94
CA ALA A 162 6.69 14.78 19.00
C ALA A 162 8.08 15.15 18.43
N HIS A 163 8.43 14.68 17.24
CA HIS A 163 9.67 14.99 16.53
C HIS A 163 9.57 16.21 15.60
N GLY A 164 8.49 16.96 15.67
CA GLY A 164 8.33 18.22 14.97
C GLY A 164 8.00 18.09 13.49
N PHE A 165 7.49 16.94 13.03
CA PHE A 165 6.97 16.83 11.67
C PHE A 165 5.86 17.88 11.44
N PRO A 166 5.88 18.56 10.29
CA PRO A 166 4.93 19.64 9.98
C PRO A 166 3.56 19.11 9.55
N ILE A 167 2.96 18.25 10.36
CA ILE A 167 1.59 17.74 10.19
C ILE A 167 0.64 18.74 10.85
N LEU A 168 -0.30 19.28 10.08
CA LEU A 168 -1.31 20.22 10.56
C LEU A 168 -2.59 19.52 10.99
N GLU A 169 -2.97 18.46 10.28
CA GLU A 169 -4.17 17.70 10.56
C GLU A 169 -3.95 16.21 10.32
N PHE A 170 -4.50 15.42 11.20
CA PHE A 170 -4.55 13.97 11.08
C PHE A 170 -5.95 13.47 11.40
N ILE A 171 -6.60 12.82 10.43
CA ILE A 171 -7.94 12.29 10.56
C ILE A 171 -7.90 10.78 10.33
N GLY A 172 -8.16 10.01 11.37
CA GLY A 172 -8.45 8.58 11.27
C GLY A 172 -9.95 8.34 11.24
N GLY A 173 -10.40 7.36 10.48
CA GLY A 173 -11.81 7.07 10.43
C GLY A 173 -12.17 5.72 9.87
N ARG A 174 -13.20 5.14 10.47
CA ARG A 174 -13.88 3.95 9.96
C ARG A 174 -15.05 4.39 9.10
N LYS A 175 -15.17 3.81 7.93
CA LYS A 175 -16.28 4.08 7.04
C LYS A 175 -17.57 3.50 7.64
N ASN A 176 -18.60 4.33 7.78
CA ASN A 176 -19.89 3.86 8.27
C ASN A 176 -20.58 2.95 7.23
N LYS A 177 -21.50 2.11 7.70
CA LYS A 177 -22.20 1.11 6.85
C LYS A 177 -22.97 1.77 5.70
N ASP A 178 -23.62 2.92 5.92
CA ASP A 178 -24.38 3.60 4.87
C ASP A 178 -23.47 4.10 3.73
N SER A 179 -22.27 4.59 4.06
CA SER A 179 -21.27 4.96 3.05
C SER A 179 -20.76 3.76 2.26
N LEU A 180 -20.65 2.58 2.90
CA LEU A 180 -20.31 1.32 2.21
C LEU A 180 -21.44 0.89 1.28
N TYR A 181 -22.69 0.95 1.72
CA TYR A 181 -23.86 0.63 0.89
C TYR A 181 -23.95 1.56 -0.33
N GLN A 182 -23.77 2.86 -0.12
CA GLN A 182 -23.76 3.83 -1.23
C GLN A 182 -22.63 3.54 -2.23
N LYS A 183 -21.43 3.15 -1.75
CA LYS A 183 -20.31 2.79 -2.62
C LYS A 183 -20.65 1.57 -3.48
N LEU A 184 -21.17 0.50 -2.88
CA LEU A 184 -21.54 -0.72 -3.58
C LEU A 184 -22.69 -0.47 -4.58
N LEU A 185 -23.67 0.33 -4.21
CA LEU A 185 -24.76 0.71 -5.09
C LEU A 185 -24.31 1.62 -6.24
N SER A 186 -23.30 2.48 -6.03
CA SER A 186 -22.84 3.43 -7.04
C SER A 186 -21.87 2.83 -8.05
N LYS A 187 -21.12 1.79 -7.66
CA LYS A 187 -20.07 1.13 -8.47
C LYS A 187 -20.46 -0.33 -8.74
N PRO A 188 -21.08 -0.63 -9.89
CA PRO A 188 -21.56 -1.99 -10.19
C PRO A 188 -20.44 -3.03 -10.28
N GLU A 189 -19.23 -2.60 -10.62
CA GLU A 189 -18.02 -3.40 -10.71
C GLU A 189 -17.38 -3.74 -9.35
N THR A 190 -17.86 -3.10 -8.26
CA THR A 190 -17.28 -3.29 -6.93
C THR A 190 -18.12 -4.29 -6.12
N ILE A 191 -17.49 -5.31 -5.62
CA ILE A 191 -18.09 -6.27 -4.66
C ILE A 191 -17.63 -5.98 -3.23
N ALA A 192 -18.33 -6.52 -2.25
CA ALA A 192 -18.02 -6.29 -0.83
C ALA A 192 -16.57 -6.68 -0.45
N ALA A 193 -16.01 -7.71 -1.11
CA ALA A 193 -14.63 -8.14 -0.90
C ALA A 193 -13.60 -7.11 -1.36
N ASN A 194 -13.95 -6.25 -2.33
CA ASN A 194 -13.06 -5.23 -2.91
C ASN A 194 -13.21 -3.86 -2.25
N ILE A 195 -13.77 -3.82 -1.04
CA ILE A 195 -13.84 -2.58 -0.28
C ILE A 195 -12.55 -2.43 0.52
N TYR A 196 -11.59 -1.70 -0.03
CA TYR A 196 -10.28 -1.44 0.59
C TYR A 196 -10.29 -0.30 1.60
N ASP A 197 -11.30 0.57 1.58
CA ASP A 197 -11.40 1.80 2.35
C ASP A 197 -12.33 1.72 3.57
N LYS A 198 -12.41 0.53 4.20
CA LYS A 198 -13.14 0.38 5.49
C LYS A 198 -12.48 1.19 6.60
N LEU A 199 -11.15 1.27 6.56
CA LEU A 199 -10.32 2.04 7.47
C LEU A 199 -9.46 3.01 6.67
N ARG A 200 -9.50 4.30 7.00
CA ARG A 200 -8.84 5.36 6.27
C ARG A 200 -8.19 6.36 7.21
N PHE A 201 -7.00 6.82 6.81
CA PHE A 201 -6.28 7.90 7.45
C PHE A 201 -5.98 9.01 6.45
N ARG A 202 -6.22 10.26 6.84
CA ARG A 202 -5.83 11.45 6.09
C ARG A 202 -4.80 12.23 6.89
N ILE A 203 -3.72 12.61 6.22
CA ILE A 203 -2.64 13.43 6.75
C ILE A 203 -2.56 14.71 5.93
N VAL A 204 -2.62 15.86 6.59
CA VAL A 204 -2.44 17.17 5.98
C VAL A 204 -1.13 17.76 6.47
N THR A 205 -0.18 17.92 5.57
CA THR A 205 1.11 18.56 5.85
C THR A 205 0.99 20.08 5.70
N ARG A 206 1.98 20.81 6.19
CA ARG A 206 2.02 22.27 6.07
C ARG A 206 2.24 22.68 4.62
N GLU A 207 3.30 22.17 4.00
CA GLU A 207 3.74 22.50 2.65
C GLU A 207 3.85 21.21 1.79
N PRO A 208 3.83 21.32 0.45
CA PRO A 208 4.01 20.17 -0.44
C PRO A 208 5.34 19.43 -0.21
N GLU A 209 6.41 20.15 0.13
CA GLU A 209 7.75 19.62 0.40
C GLU A 209 7.79 18.69 1.61
N ASP A 210 6.84 18.82 2.54
CA ASP A 210 6.73 17.99 3.74
C ASP A 210 6.14 16.60 3.46
N ILE A 211 5.55 16.40 2.27
CA ILE A 211 4.89 15.15 1.91
C ILE A 211 5.91 14.01 1.75
N PHE A 212 7.04 14.24 1.07
CA PHE A 212 8.05 13.19 0.90
C PHE A 212 8.70 12.76 2.22
N PRO A 213 9.11 13.67 3.12
CA PRO A 213 9.53 13.33 4.48
C PRO A 213 8.49 12.52 5.25
N THR A 214 7.22 12.91 5.15
CA THR A 214 6.10 12.18 5.78
C THR A 214 5.96 10.76 5.22
N LEU A 215 5.97 10.59 3.89
CA LEU A 215 5.93 9.29 3.23
C LEU A 215 7.13 8.41 3.62
N ASN A 216 8.34 8.97 3.64
CA ASN A 216 9.54 8.26 4.04
C ASN A 216 9.43 7.70 5.46
N TYR A 217 8.99 8.51 6.40
CA TYR A 217 8.79 8.07 7.77
C TYR A 217 7.73 6.97 7.88
N MET A 218 6.61 7.10 7.15
CA MET A 218 5.56 6.07 7.13
C MET A 218 6.07 4.75 6.57
N LEU A 219 6.87 4.77 5.50
CA LEU A 219 7.46 3.58 4.88
C LEU A 219 8.44 2.85 5.80
N ARG A 220 9.07 3.55 6.72
CA ARG A 220 10.01 2.99 7.70
C ARG A 220 9.32 2.47 8.97
N HIS A 221 8.17 3.04 9.36
CA HIS A 221 7.59 2.82 10.70
C HIS A 221 6.16 2.28 10.70
N ILE A 222 5.42 2.42 9.60
CA ILE A 222 4.03 1.93 9.51
C ILE A 222 3.94 0.70 8.62
N PHE A 223 4.47 0.80 7.40
CA PHE A 223 4.40 -0.28 6.41
C PHE A 223 5.55 -0.18 5.41
N PRO A 224 6.11 -1.27 4.92
CA PRO A 224 7.10 -1.23 3.87
C PRO A 224 6.45 -1.04 2.49
N PHE A 225 7.18 -0.47 1.53
CA PHE A 225 6.68 -0.15 0.18
C PHE A 225 6.10 -1.35 -0.58
N ASN A 226 6.59 -2.56 -0.29
CA ASN A 226 6.20 -3.79 -0.96
C ASN A 226 4.85 -4.37 -0.50
N TYR A 227 4.10 -3.68 0.36
CA TYR A 227 2.71 -4.00 0.71
C TYR A 227 1.69 -2.96 0.21
N VAL A 228 2.12 -2.00 -0.58
CA VAL A 228 1.20 -1.11 -1.30
C VAL A 228 0.47 -1.92 -2.37
N ILE A 229 -0.87 -1.89 -2.35
CA ILE A 229 -1.70 -2.71 -3.24
C ILE A 229 -1.57 -2.21 -4.69
N PRO A 230 -1.16 -3.08 -5.63
CA PRO A 230 -1.02 -2.71 -7.04
C PRO A 230 -2.33 -2.16 -7.62
N GLY A 231 -2.22 -1.07 -8.38
CA GLY A 231 -3.36 -0.44 -9.03
C GLY A 231 -4.34 0.27 -8.07
N GLN A 232 -3.99 0.45 -6.79
CA GLN A 232 -4.78 1.17 -5.80
C GLN A 232 -4.11 2.48 -5.35
N SER A 233 -3.15 2.97 -6.11
CA SER A 233 -2.50 4.26 -5.87
C SER A 233 -3.00 5.32 -6.83
N THR A 234 -3.16 6.54 -6.32
CA THR A 234 -3.43 7.75 -7.08
C THR A 234 -2.44 8.81 -6.64
N ASN A 235 -1.68 9.31 -7.58
CA ASN A 235 -0.82 10.48 -7.37
C ASN A 235 -1.22 11.54 -8.38
N THR A 236 -1.86 12.61 -7.92
CA THR A 236 -2.24 13.76 -8.73
C THR A 236 -1.59 15.06 -8.24
N LEU A 237 -0.61 14.94 -7.34
CA LEU A 237 0.13 16.08 -6.79
C LEU A 237 1.50 16.27 -7.44
N PHE A 238 2.22 15.18 -7.69
CA PHE A 238 3.62 15.23 -8.08
C PHE A 238 3.87 14.54 -9.41
N HIS A 239 4.47 15.22 -10.36
CA HIS A 239 5.26 14.60 -11.42
C HIS A 239 6.60 14.25 -10.81
N PHE A 240 6.82 12.97 -10.50
CA PHE A 240 7.94 12.50 -9.69
C PHE A 240 9.30 12.96 -10.23
N ARG A 241 9.54 12.81 -11.53
CA ARG A 241 10.77 13.28 -12.19
C ARG A 241 10.95 14.78 -12.04
N SER A 242 9.93 15.55 -12.47
CA SER A 242 9.99 17.01 -12.42
C SER A 242 10.18 17.54 -11.00
N TYR A 243 9.58 16.89 -10.01
CA TYR A 243 9.77 17.21 -8.60
C TYR A 243 11.23 16.93 -8.16
N CYS A 244 11.79 15.77 -8.52
CA CYS A 244 13.18 15.45 -8.20
C CYS A 244 14.16 16.42 -8.89
N GLU A 245 13.94 16.79 -10.14
CA GLU A 245 14.80 17.70 -10.91
C GLU A 245 14.84 19.13 -10.34
N GLN A 246 13.80 19.57 -9.63
CA GLN A 246 13.73 20.87 -8.97
C GLN A 246 14.57 20.94 -7.68
N HIS A 247 14.95 19.78 -7.12
CA HIS A 247 15.72 19.71 -5.87
C HIS A 247 17.11 19.11 -6.14
N PRO A 248 18.20 19.85 -5.93
CA PRO A 248 19.55 19.42 -6.32
C PRO A 248 19.97 18.07 -5.77
N HIS A 249 19.64 17.77 -4.49
CA HIS A 249 19.96 16.50 -3.88
C HIS A 249 19.14 15.35 -4.50
N LEU A 250 17.83 15.51 -4.61
CA LEU A 250 16.96 14.49 -5.22
C LEU A 250 17.31 14.24 -6.68
N SER A 251 17.71 15.26 -7.43
CA SER A 251 18.15 15.12 -8.82
C SER A 251 19.40 14.23 -8.93
N GLN A 252 20.35 14.36 -8.00
CA GLN A 252 21.52 13.48 -7.95
C GLN A 252 21.13 12.03 -7.63
N LEU A 253 20.21 11.82 -6.67
CA LEU A 253 19.71 10.49 -6.34
C LEU A 253 18.92 9.88 -7.50
N PHE A 254 18.07 10.67 -8.15
CA PHE A 254 17.25 10.23 -9.28
C PHE A 254 18.12 9.71 -10.44
N THR A 255 19.26 10.34 -10.72
CA THR A 255 20.20 9.86 -11.76
C THR A 255 20.83 8.51 -11.42
N LYS A 256 20.93 8.14 -10.14
CA LYS A 256 21.41 6.81 -9.70
C LYS A 256 20.34 5.72 -9.79
N LEU A 257 19.07 6.09 -9.79
CA LEU A 257 17.98 5.13 -9.94
C LEU A 257 18.00 4.54 -11.35
N GLN A 258 17.97 3.22 -11.46
CA GLN A 258 17.89 2.52 -12.75
C GLN A 258 16.42 2.53 -13.22
N THR A 259 15.98 3.67 -13.72
CA THR A 259 14.62 3.86 -14.20
C THR A 259 14.53 3.64 -15.71
N LYS A 260 13.41 3.04 -16.17
CA LYS A 260 13.04 3.09 -17.58
C LYS A 260 12.46 4.48 -17.85
N PRO A 261 13.05 5.28 -18.77
CA PRO A 261 12.72 6.69 -18.91
C PRO A 261 11.26 7.01 -19.27
N ASP A 262 10.54 6.06 -19.87
CA ASP A 262 9.31 6.34 -20.61
C ASP A 262 7.99 6.13 -19.82
N LEU A 263 8.04 5.72 -18.56
CA LEU A 263 6.84 5.36 -17.79
C LEU A 263 6.60 6.20 -16.52
N GLU A 264 7.45 7.17 -16.19
CA GLU A 264 7.53 7.70 -14.83
C GLU A 264 7.06 9.14 -14.63
N ASP A 265 6.71 9.83 -15.71
CA ASP A 265 6.28 11.24 -15.63
C ASP A 265 4.75 11.43 -15.63
N GLU A 266 4.00 10.32 -15.71
CA GLU A 266 2.55 10.41 -15.69
C GLU A 266 1.99 10.44 -14.27
N LEU A 267 1.10 11.40 -14.00
CA LEU A 267 0.28 11.40 -12.80
C LEU A 267 -0.58 10.13 -12.79
N THR A 268 -0.44 9.33 -11.77
CA THR A 268 -1.23 8.11 -11.61
C THR A 268 -2.63 8.46 -11.10
N ARG A 269 -3.64 8.24 -11.93
CA ARG A 269 -5.04 8.50 -11.57
C ARG A 269 -5.87 7.23 -11.69
N LEU A 270 -6.45 6.81 -10.58
CA LEU A 270 -7.48 5.76 -10.61
C LEU A 270 -8.78 6.32 -11.23
N GLU A 271 -9.37 5.56 -12.13
CA GLU A 271 -10.67 5.90 -12.68
C GLU A 271 -11.73 5.93 -11.57
N ASN A 272 -12.14 7.12 -11.20
CA ASN A 272 -13.24 7.35 -10.29
C ASN A 272 -14.18 8.42 -10.86
N ARG A 273 -15.22 7.97 -11.56
CA ARG A 273 -16.20 8.82 -12.24
C ARG A 273 -16.91 9.84 -11.35
N PHE A 274 -16.80 9.69 -10.03
CA PHE A 274 -17.39 10.64 -9.07
C PHE A 274 -16.41 11.70 -8.60
N SER A 275 -15.10 11.49 -8.77
CA SER A 275 -14.09 12.50 -8.45
C SER A 275 -14.04 13.58 -9.51
N ALA A 276 -13.89 14.84 -9.09
CA ALA A 276 -13.62 15.92 -10.03
C ALA A 276 -12.21 15.78 -10.63
N SER A 277 -12.02 16.27 -11.84
CA SER A 277 -10.70 16.29 -12.50
C SER A 277 -9.69 17.16 -11.77
N THR A 278 -10.15 18.14 -10.99
CA THR A 278 -9.35 19.07 -10.19
C THR A 278 -8.98 18.55 -8.80
N TYR A 279 -9.52 17.38 -8.37
CA TYR A 279 -9.19 16.81 -7.06
C TYR A 279 -7.75 16.27 -7.06
N SER A 280 -6.95 16.76 -6.13
CA SER A 280 -5.52 16.43 -6.04
C SER A 280 -5.18 15.79 -4.70
N VAL A 281 -4.45 14.66 -4.75
CA VAL A 281 -4.08 13.87 -3.57
C VAL A 281 -2.98 12.87 -3.91
N VAL A 282 -2.18 12.50 -2.93
CA VAL A 282 -1.47 11.22 -2.89
C VAL A 282 -2.34 10.26 -2.08
N HIS A 283 -2.86 9.24 -2.74
CA HIS A 283 -3.75 8.23 -2.16
C HIS A 283 -3.24 6.85 -2.50
N PHE A 284 -3.23 5.96 -1.53
CA PHE A 284 -2.84 4.57 -1.74
C PHE A 284 -3.49 3.65 -0.70
N VAL A 285 -3.58 2.39 -1.04
CA VAL A 285 -4.03 1.33 -0.14
C VAL A 285 -2.86 0.42 0.18
N VAL A 286 -2.74 0.03 1.42
CA VAL A 286 -1.69 -0.86 1.93
C VAL A 286 -2.34 -2.08 2.56
N ASP A 287 -1.81 -3.26 2.31
CA ASP A 287 -2.05 -4.42 3.17
C ASP A 287 -1.07 -4.33 4.34
N MET A 288 -1.49 -3.62 5.40
CA MET A 288 -0.61 -3.16 6.46
C MET A 288 -0.22 -4.31 7.40
N PRO A 289 1.08 -4.59 7.59
CA PRO A 289 1.52 -5.61 8.53
C PRO A 289 1.23 -5.21 9.97
N LEU A 290 0.67 -6.14 10.72
CA LEU A 290 0.36 -6.01 12.13
C LEU A 290 0.84 -7.22 12.90
N ARG A 291 1.65 -7.01 13.92
CA ARG A 291 1.99 -8.07 14.85
C ARG A 291 0.82 -8.35 15.79
N VAL A 292 0.36 -9.58 15.79
CA VAL A 292 -0.73 -10.02 16.67
C VAL A 292 -0.21 -10.13 18.11
N PRO A 293 -0.88 -9.52 19.09
CA PRO A 293 -0.53 -9.66 20.50
C PRO A 293 -0.51 -11.13 20.95
N PRO A 294 0.43 -11.53 21.83
CA PRO A 294 0.58 -12.94 22.26
C PRO A 294 -0.67 -13.55 22.90
N ASP A 295 -1.48 -12.78 23.59
CA ASP A 295 -2.76 -13.20 24.18
C ASP A 295 -3.83 -13.50 23.11
N MET A 296 -3.81 -12.77 22.02
CA MET A 296 -4.67 -13.01 20.88
C MET A 296 -4.19 -14.20 20.05
N LEU A 297 -2.87 -14.39 19.85
CA LEU A 297 -2.31 -15.57 19.19
C LEU A 297 -2.68 -16.88 19.89
N LYS A 298 -2.78 -16.89 21.22
CA LYS A 298 -3.24 -18.06 21.97
C LYS A 298 -4.66 -18.52 21.62
N ARG A 299 -5.46 -17.67 20.99
CA ARG A 299 -6.82 -17.99 20.52
C ARG A 299 -6.81 -18.67 19.14
N ALA A 300 -5.65 -18.69 18.48
CA ALA A 300 -5.49 -19.37 17.21
C ALA A 300 -5.52 -20.89 17.36
N PRO A 301 -6.02 -21.64 16.38
CA PRO A 301 -5.94 -23.10 16.37
C PRO A 301 -4.49 -23.58 16.26
N ALA A 302 -4.22 -24.82 16.69
CA ALA A 302 -2.86 -25.39 16.69
C ALA A 302 -2.18 -25.36 15.30
N GLN A 303 -2.95 -25.45 14.24
CA GLN A 303 -2.46 -25.38 12.85
C GLN A 303 -1.78 -24.02 12.51
N ALA A 304 -2.15 -22.96 13.22
CA ALA A 304 -1.57 -21.63 13.02
C ALA A 304 -0.17 -21.45 13.63
N SER A 305 0.33 -22.42 14.39
CA SER A 305 1.62 -22.31 15.12
C SER A 305 2.83 -22.05 14.20
N ASN A 306 2.74 -22.44 12.94
CA ASN A 306 3.82 -22.33 11.95
C ASN A 306 3.73 -21.10 11.06
N LEU A 307 2.69 -20.25 11.20
CA LEU A 307 2.44 -19.13 10.29
C LEU A 307 3.13 -17.81 10.68
N GLY A 308 3.79 -17.77 11.84
CA GLY A 308 4.35 -16.55 12.38
C GLY A 308 3.28 -15.64 13.02
N PRO A 309 3.70 -14.50 13.61
CA PRO A 309 2.80 -13.64 14.40
C PRO A 309 2.25 -12.42 13.63
N VAL A 310 2.48 -12.29 12.34
CA VAL A 310 2.12 -11.09 11.57
C VAL A 310 0.90 -11.37 10.69
N ILE A 311 -0.08 -10.49 10.76
CA ILE A 311 -1.26 -10.47 9.87
C ILE A 311 -1.26 -9.22 9.02
N PHE A 312 -2.14 -9.18 8.00
CA PHE A 312 -2.25 -8.04 7.08
C PHE A 312 -3.66 -7.49 7.05
N VAL A 313 -3.78 -6.16 7.16
CA VAL A 313 -5.07 -5.46 7.20
C VAL A 313 -5.08 -4.30 6.20
N LEU A 314 -6.06 -4.34 5.29
CA LEU A 314 -6.23 -3.30 4.27
C LEU A 314 -6.53 -1.95 4.90
N THR A 315 -5.68 -0.97 4.60
CA THR A 315 -5.73 0.38 5.16
C THR A 315 -5.49 1.41 4.07
N GLU A 316 -6.37 2.40 3.96
CA GLU A 316 -6.25 3.51 3.01
C GLU A 316 -5.55 4.70 3.66
N PHE A 317 -4.62 5.30 2.92
CA PHE A 317 -3.97 6.56 3.30
C PHE A 317 -4.20 7.63 2.24
N GLN A 318 -4.43 8.86 2.69
CA GLN A 318 -4.53 10.06 1.88
C GLN A 318 -3.58 11.11 2.45
N ILE A 319 -2.71 11.65 1.62
CA ILE A 319 -1.73 12.66 2.03
C ILE A 319 -1.80 13.82 1.06
N LEU A 320 -1.86 15.02 1.60
CA LEU A 320 -1.89 16.27 0.85
C LEU A 320 -1.39 17.41 1.74
N ASP A 321 -1.02 18.50 1.13
CA ASP A 321 -0.69 19.73 1.83
C ASP A 321 -1.95 20.61 2.10
N ARG A 322 -1.80 21.56 3.02
CA ARG A 322 -2.89 22.47 3.42
C ARG A 322 -3.50 23.24 2.25
N HIS A 323 -2.67 23.72 1.33
CA HIS A 323 -3.15 24.51 0.19
C HIS A 323 -4.00 23.64 -0.76
N THR A 324 -3.52 22.45 -1.02
CA THR A 324 -4.26 21.45 -1.83
C THR A 324 -5.56 21.02 -1.14
N GLU A 325 -5.56 20.85 0.17
CA GLU A 325 -6.78 20.54 0.92
C GLU A 325 -7.83 21.66 0.76
N GLN A 326 -7.42 22.90 0.97
CA GLN A 326 -8.32 24.05 0.78
C GLN A 326 -8.90 24.12 -0.64
N ARG A 327 -8.07 23.86 -1.67
CA ARG A 327 -8.55 23.80 -3.06
C ARG A 327 -9.53 22.65 -3.29
N ASN A 328 -9.28 21.50 -2.70
CA ASN A 328 -10.14 20.33 -2.82
C ASN A 328 -11.52 20.52 -2.17
N GLU A 329 -11.63 21.36 -1.14
CA GLU A 329 -12.91 21.67 -0.48
C GLU A 329 -13.74 22.72 -1.24
N LEU A 330 -13.21 23.29 -2.33
CA LEU A 330 -13.89 24.28 -3.15
C LEU A 330 -14.53 23.65 -4.40
N GLY A 331 -15.72 24.12 -4.75
CA GLY A 331 -16.39 23.80 -6.02
C GLY A 331 -16.68 22.31 -6.21
N ASP A 332 -16.44 21.82 -7.45
CA ASP A 332 -16.75 20.44 -7.85
C ASP A 332 -15.87 19.38 -7.21
N ALA A 333 -14.68 19.75 -6.71
CA ALA A 333 -13.77 18.87 -6.01
C ALA A 333 -14.23 18.57 -4.56
N SER A 334 -15.16 19.37 -4.01
CA SER A 334 -15.60 19.23 -2.62
C SER A 334 -16.22 17.87 -2.32
N HIS A 335 -16.03 17.44 -1.07
CA HIS A 335 -16.63 16.19 -0.58
C HIS A 335 -18.16 16.17 -0.68
N ALA A 336 -18.82 17.31 -0.52
CA ALA A 336 -20.25 17.45 -0.68
C ALA A 336 -20.68 17.19 -2.13
N SER A 337 -20.01 17.80 -3.10
CA SER A 337 -20.26 17.60 -4.52
C SER A 337 -20.01 16.14 -4.97
N TYR A 338 -18.97 15.51 -4.44
CA TYR A 338 -18.71 14.07 -4.66
C TYR A 338 -19.87 13.20 -4.18
N LYS A 339 -20.32 13.40 -2.92
CA LYS A 339 -21.44 12.64 -2.35
C LYS A 339 -22.74 12.85 -3.12
N GLU A 340 -22.99 14.07 -3.58
CA GLU A 340 -24.20 14.37 -4.39
C GLU A 340 -24.17 13.61 -5.72
N ARG A 341 -23.03 13.62 -6.45
CA ARG A 341 -22.87 12.82 -7.68
C ARG A 341 -23.09 11.33 -7.44
N GLN A 342 -22.56 10.80 -6.33
CA GLN A 342 -22.73 9.41 -5.95
C GLN A 342 -24.20 9.08 -5.63
N LYS A 343 -24.89 9.93 -4.87
CA LYS A 343 -26.34 9.76 -4.56
C LYS A 343 -27.19 9.77 -5.83
N ARG A 344 -26.93 10.68 -6.76
CA ARG A 344 -27.66 10.73 -8.05
C ARG A 344 -27.47 9.42 -8.84
N ALA A 345 -26.25 8.89 -8.92
CA ALA A 345 -25.98 7.63 -9.60
C ALA A 345 -26.70 6.43 -8.94
N VAL A 346 -26.72 6.37 -7.61
CA VAL A 346 -27.48 5.36 -6.86
C VAL A 346 -28.98 5.48 -7.12
N ALA A 347 -29.53 6.70 -7.06
CA ALA A 347 -30.95 6.92 -7.31
C ALA A 347 -31.39 6.49 -8.71
N LEU A 348 -30.58 6.77 -9.73
CA LEU A 348 -30.83 6.30 -11.10
C LEU A 348 -30.79 4.77 -11.19
N ARG A 349 -29.81 4.14 -10.57
CA ARG A 349 -29.65 2.68 -10.59
C ARG A 349 -30.81 1.95 -9.90
N LEU A 350 -31.31 2.48 -8.76
CA LEU A 350 -32.46 1.92 -8.06
C LEU A 350 -33.77 2.07 -8.85
N LYS A 351 -33.92 3.14 -9.66
CA LYS A 351 -35.10 3.36 -10.50
C LYS A 351 -35.15 2.43 -11.72
N VAL A 352 -34.01 1.97 -12.25
CA VAL A 352 -33.97 1.08 -13.43
C VAL A 352 -34.67 -0.27 -13.16
N GLY A 353 -34.72 -0.73 -11.90
CA GLY A 353 -35.47 -1.94 -11.51
C GLY A 353 -36.98 -1.77 -11.40
N THR A 354 -37.51 -0.52 -11.35
CA THR A 354 -38.93 -0.23 -11.15
C THR A 354 -39.68 0.13 -12.42
N ASN A 355 -38.98 0.36 -13.54
CA ASN A 355 -39.57 0.81 -14.79
C ASN A 355 -39.79 -0.29 -15.84
N THR A 356 -39.70 -1.57 -15.48
CA THR A 356 -39.90 -2.68 -16.42
C THR A 356 -41.40 -2.99 -16.72
N GLU A 357 -42.35 -2.36 -16.04
CA GLU A 357 -43.79 -2.62 -16.29
C GLU A 357 -44.49 -1.66 -17.25
N ASN A 358 -43.85 -0.57 -17.71
CA ASN A 358 -44.49 0.42 -18.62
C ASN A 358 -43.62 0.85 -19.81
N ALA A 359 -42.87 -0.03 -20.40
CA ALA A 359 -42.32 0.25 -21.71
C ALA A 359 -43.40 -0.11 -22.78
N PRO A 360 -43.86 0.83 -23.64
CA PRO A 360 -44.75 0.48 -24.73
C PRO A 360 -43.99 -0.49 -25.63
N VAL A 361 -44.61 -1.64 -25.88
CA VAL A 361 -44.16 -2.62 -26.88
C VAL A 361 -44.07 -1.90 -28.21
N SER A 362 -42.88 -1.55 -28.65
CA SER A 362 -42.67 -1.05 -30.01
C SER A 362 -43.06 -2.13 -31.00
N ALA A 363 -44.05 -1.82 -31.83
CA ALA A 363 -44.52 -2.68 -32.92
C ALA A 363 -43.32 -3.06 -33.83
N PRO A 364 -43.28 -4.30 -34.32
CA PRO A 364 -42.21 -4.72 -35.20
C PRO A 364 -42.23 -3.87 -36.51
N PRO A 365 -41.08 -3.53 -37.09
CA PRO A 365 -41.03 -2.77 -38.32
C PRO A 365 -41.69 -3.56 -39.44
N GLY A 366 -42.69 -2.90 -40.09
CA GLY A 366 -43.50 -3.45 -41.15
C GLY A 366 -42.66 -4.05 -42.30
N GLY A 367 -43.08 -5.21 -42.75
CA GLY A 367 -42.43 -5.95 -43.81
C GLY A 367 -42.36 -5.15 -45.13
N ILE A 368 -41.20 -5.19 -45.72
CA ILE A 368 -40.96 -4.65 -47.08
C ILE A 368 -41.62 -5.60 -48.07
N ALA A 369 -42.66 -5.10 -48.74
CA ALA A 369 -43.30 -5.78 -49.83
C ALA A 369 -42.32 -5.99 -51.02
N GLY A 370 -42.05 -7.25 -51.36
CA GLY A 370 -41.24 -7.61 -52.49
C GLY A 370 -41.89 -7.20 -53.81
N LYS A 371 -41.20 -6.45 -54.68
CA LYS A 371 -41.49 -6.30 -56.10
C LYS A 371 -40.83 -7.45 -56.85
N LYS A 372 -41.65 -8.25 -57.58
CA LYS A 372 -41.17 -9.20 -58.57
C LYS A 372 -40.67 -8.44 -59.86
N PRO A 373 -39.62 -8.91 -60.52
CA PRO A 373 -39.22 -8.40 -61.83
C PRO A 373 -39.99 -9.13 -62.91
N THR A 374 -40.37 -8.38 -63.88
CA THR A 374 -40.68 -8.84 -65.25
C THR A 374 -39.42 -8.70 -66.08
#